data_e1514e81c0118c61cccfa2c8085d4d53
#
_entry.id   e1514e81c0118c61cccfa2c8085d4d53
#
_cell.length_a   1.000
_cell.length_b   1.000
_cell.length_c   1.000
_cell.angle_alpha   90.00
_cell.angle_beta   90.00
_cell.angle_gamma   90.00
#
_symmetry.space_group_name_H-M   'P 1'
#
loop_
_entity.id
_entity.type
_entity.pdbx_description
1 polymer ?
#
loop_
_entity_poly.entity_id
_entity_poly.type
_entity_poly.pdbx_seq_one_letter_code
_entity_poly.pdbx_strand_id
1 'polypeptide(L)'
;LDEIDKMGSSIEHGCPENVLLDILDSDRSKFVDNYLGFPLDLSNVIFVATANSLEPLSPILQDRLDIVELPPYTIRDKKQIVKGYIWPKLIKEYQIEQVDIEEDAIEELIALCPEEGVRDLERICRKMCESVISLYYVEGNIIENIKAENLAKIMGPIYYR
;
A
#
# COMPACT_ATOMS: atom_id res chain seq x y z
N LEU A 1 -4.02 9.78 -10.80
CA LEU A 1 -4.08 8.60 -11.67
C LEU A 1 -3.33 7.48 -10.97
N ASP A 2 -3.98 6.36 -10.73
CA ASP A 2 -3.38 5.26 -9.98
C ASP A 2 -3.08 4.08 -10.90
N GLU A 3 -1.91 3.42 -10.67
CA GLU A 3 -1.47 2.24 -11.41
C GLU A 3 -1.49 2.40 -12.95
N ILE A 4 -0.91 3.49 -13.46
CA ILE A 4 -0.91 3.76 -14.91
C ILE A 4 -0.16 2.71 -15.73
N ASP A 5 0.71 1.93 -15.10
CA ASP A 5 1.40 0.77 -15.71
C ASP A 5 0.44 -0.39 -16.05
N LYS A 6 -0.77 -0.40 -15.48
CA LYS A 6 -1.80 -1.42 -15.77
C LYS A 6 -2.79 -1.00 -16.86
N MET A 7 -2.58 0.13 -17.49
CA MET A 7 -3.39 0.55 -18.64
C MET A 7 -3.17 -0.42 -19.81
N GLY A 8 -4.17 -1.28 -20.04
CA GLY A 8 -4.15 -2.17 -21.19
C GLY A 8 -4.46 -1.42 -22.49
N SER A 9 -3.83 -1.81 -23.58
CA SER A 9 -4.27 -1.44 -24.93
C SER A 9 -5.24 -2.51 -25.45
N SER A 10 -6.45 -2.12 -25.84
CA SER A 10 -7.37 -3.01 -26.56
C SER A 10 -7.74 -2.44 -27.92
N ILE A 11 -7.83 -3.31 -28.92
CA ILE A 11 -8.22 -2.92 -30.28
C ILE A 11 -9.62 -2.33 -30.29
N GLU A 12 -10.49 -2.76 -29.37
CA GLU A 12 -11.91 -2.34 -29.32
C GLU A 12 -12.14 -1.03 -28.53
N HIS A 13 -11.29 -0.71 -27.56
CA HIS A 13 -11.49 0.44 -26.65
C HIS A 13 -10.44 1.55 -26.81
N GLY A 14 -9.56 1.42 -27.79
CA GLY A 14 -8.48 2.38 -28.03
C GLY A 14 -7.29 2.19 -27.06
N CYS A 15 -6.37 3.13 -27.09
CA CYS A 15 -5.18 3.17 -26.24
C CYS A 15 -5.36 4.28 -25.20
N PRO A 16 -5.59 3.94 -23.90
CA PRO A 16 -5.74 4.94 -22.85
C PRO A 16 -4.51 5.84 -22.70
N GLU A 17 -3.33 5.34 -23.08
CA GLU A 17 -2.09 6.09 -23.07
C GLU A 17 -2.15 7.33 -23.99
N ASN A 18 -2.83 7.23 -25.14
CA ASN A 18 -2.99 8.39 -26.03
C ASN A 18 -3.76 9.52 -25.35
N VAL A 19 -4.76 9.19 -24.54
CA VAL A 19 -5.52 10.19 -23.77
C VAL A 19 -4.62 10.86 -22.73
N LEU A 20 -3.71 10.10 -22.08
CA LEU A 20 -2.73 10.68 -21.18
C LEU A 20 -1.75 11.59 -21.91
N LEU A 21 -1.30 11.21 -23.09
CA LEU A 21 -0.43 12.06 -23.90
C LEU A 21 -1.09 13.39 -24.25
N ASP A 22 -2.39 13.37 -24.59
CA ASP A 22 -3.15 14.57 -24.87
C ASP A 22 -3.35 15.44 -23.64
N ILE A 23 -3.62 14.84 -22.47
CA ILE A 23 -3.77 15.54 -21.18
C ILE A 23 -2.45 16.16 -20.73
N LEU A 24 -1.31 15.50 -20.98
CA LEU A 24 0.02 15.93 -20.59
C LEU A 24 0.70 16.82 -21.62
N ASP A 25 0.04 17.14 -22.74
CA ASP A 25 0.61 18.02 -23.76
C ASP A 25 0.78 19.45 -23.25
N SER A 26 1.59 20.21 -23.96
CA SER A 26 1.90 21.60 -23.64
C SER A 26 0.69 22.55 -23.75
N ASP A 27 -0.25 22.27 -24.66
CA ASP A 27 -1.51 23.06 -24.80
C ASP A 27 -2.71 22.32 -24.18
N ARG A 28 -2.77 22.36 -22.84
CA ARG A 28 -3.87 21.75 -22.06
C ARG A 28 -5.17 22.59 -22.08
N SER A 29 -5.17 23.73 -22.73
CA SER A 29 -6.33 24.63 -22.74
C SER A 29 -7.47 24.15 -23.64
N LYS A 30 -7.21 23.17 -24.49
CA LYS A 30 -8.15 22.66 -25.53
C LYS A 30 -8.35 21.15 -25.50
N PHE A 31 -8.15 20.53 -24.35
CA PHE A 31 -8.40 19.11 -24.23
C PHE A 31 -9.89 18.83 -24.51
N VAL A 32 -10.19 17.93 -25.44
CA VAL A 32 -11.57 17.53 -25.77
C VAL A 32 -11.81 16.10 -25.30
N ASP A 33 -12.65 15.97 -24.29
CA ASP A 33 -13.17 14.67 -23.90
C ASP A 33 -14.23 14.21 -24.91
N ASN A 34 -14.04 13.01 -25.45
CA ASN A 34 -14.92 12.46 -26.48
C ASN A 34 -16.35 12.20 -26.00
N TYR A 35 -16.55 12.00 -24.70
CA TYR A 35 -17.87 11.79 -24.11
C TYR A 35 -18.61 13.11 -23.87
N LEU A 36 -17.89 14.12 -23.37
CA LEU A 36 -18.47 15.44 -23.10
C LEU A 36 -18.68 16.26 -24.39
N GLY A 37 -17.84 16.06 -25.41
CA GLY A 37 -17.97 16.70 -26.71
C GLY A 37 -17.68 18.21 -26.73
N PHE A 38 -17.09 18.77 -25.67
CA PHE A 38 -16.66 20.15 -25.59
C PHE A 38 -15.24 20.27 -24.97
N PRO A 39 -14.50 21.33 -25.30
CA PRO A 39 -13.15 21.53 -24.80
C PRO A 39 -13.15 21.85 -23.29
N LEU A 40 -12.21 21.26 -22.58
CA LEU A 40 -11.91 21.51 -21.18
C LEU A 40 -10.56 22.20 -21.05
N ASP A 41 -10.49 23.24 -20.25
CA ASP A 41 -9.22 23.87 -19.91
C ASP A 41 -8.58 23.16 -18.70
N LEU A 42 -7.53 22.39 -18.96
CA LEU A 42 -6.76 21.66 -17.96
C LEU A 42 -5.43 22.36 -17.60
N SER A 43 -5.23 23.61 -18.03
CA SER A 43 -3.96 24.35 -17.85
C SER A 43 -3.54 24.49 -16.38
N ASN A 44 -4.52 24.58 -15.47
CA ASN A 44 -4.28 24.72 -14.02
C ASN A 44 -4.39 23.39 -13.25
N VAL A 45 -4.49 22.26 -13.94
CA VAL A 45 -4.60 20.95 -13.29
C VAL A 45 -3.22 20.35 -13.11
N ILE A 46 -2.94 19.89 -11.89
CA ILE A 46 -1.73 19.10 -11.57
C ILE A 46 -2.11 17.64 -11.64
N PHE A 47 -1.38 16.88 -12.46
CA PHE A 47 -1.56 15.44 -12.57
C PHE A 47 -0.48 14.73 -11.76
N VAL A 48 -0.91 13.83 -10.89
CA VAL A 48 -0.03 12.92 -10.16
C VAL A 48 -0.43 11.50 -10.55
N ALA A 49 0.54 10.70 -10.93
CA ALA A 49 0.34 9.31 -11.32
C ALA A 49 1.20 8.38 -10.47
N THR A 50 0.72 7.15 -10.24
CA THR A 50 1.49 6.07 -9.63
C THR A 50 1.69 4.94 -10.61
N ALA A 51 2.83 4.26 -10.53
CA ALA A 51 3.14 3.05 -11.28
C ALA A 51 4.04 2.14 -10.45
N ASN A 52 3.92 0.83 -10.61
CA ASN A 52 4.81 -0.15 -9.99
C ASN A 52 6.04 -0.42 -10.89
N SER A 53 5.91 -0.23 -12.20
CA SER A 53 6.98 -0.40 -13.19
C SER A 53 6.84 0.62 -14.30
N LEU A 54 7.97 1.07 -14.83
CA LEU A 54 7.99 1.94 -16.01
C LEU A 54 8.00 1.16 -17.33
N GLU A 55 8.34 -0.15 -17.30
CA GLU A 55 8.44 -0.96 -18.50
C GLU A 55 7.20 -0.96 -19.41
N PRO A 56 5.94 -1.01 -18.86
CA PRO A 56 4.74 -1.01 -19.69
C PRO A 56 4.44 0.34 -20.34
N LEU A 57 5.03 1.43 -19.84
CA LEU A 57 4.79 2.79 -20.33
C LEU A 57 5.67 3.09 -21.53
N SER A 58 5.11 3.71 -22.56
CA SER A 58 5.89 4.11 -23.73
C SER A 58 6.97 5.14 -23.36
N PRO A 59 8.12 5.15 -24.05
CA PRO A 59 9.14 6.17 -23.86
C PRO A 59 8.60 7.59 -24.03
N ILE A 60 7.63 7.78 -24.93
CA ILE A 60 7.01 9.10 -25.18
C ILE A 60 6.24 9.59 -23.96
N LEU A 61 5.55 8.69 -23.24
CA LEU A 61 4.85 9.04 -22.01
C LEU A 61 5.84 9.31 -20.88
N GLN A 62 6.87 8.48 -20.75
CA GLN A 62 7.91 8.66 -19.73
C GLN A 62 8.63 10.02 -19.88
N ASP A 63 8.91 10.46 -21.11
CA ASP A 63 9.54 11.76 -21.40
C ASP A 63 8.68 12.98 -20.99
N ARG A 64 7.38 12.79 -20.77
CA ARG A 64 6.45 13.85 -20.34
C ARG A 64 6.19 13.88 -18.84
N LEU A 65 6.77 12.96 -18.09
CA LEU A 65 6.57 12.78 -16.66
C LEU A 65 7.85 13.14 -15.89
N ASP A 66 7.69 13.88 -14.80
CA ASP A 66 8.72 14.01 -13.79
C ASP A 66 8.68 12.77 -12.90
N ILE A 67 9.60 11.83 -13.15
CA ILE A 67 9.61 10.53 -12.48
C ILE A 67 10.34 10.64 -11.14
N VAL A 68 9.65 10.28 -10.06
CA VAL A 68 10.20 10.19 -8.71
C VAL A 68 10.13 8.73 -8.27
N GLU A 69 11.29 8.08 -8.17
CA GLU A 69 11.38 6.72 -7.66
C GLU A 69 11.33 6.70 -6.14
N LEU A 70 10.45 5.86 -5.60
CA LEU A 70 10.35 5.59 -4.17
C LEU A 70 11.06 4.27 -3.87
N PRO A 71 12.18 4.28 -3.13
CA PRO A 71 12.86 3.05 -2.78
C PRO A 71 12.01 2.18 -1.85
N PRO A 72 12.20 0.85 -1.86
CA PRO A 72 11.54 -0.05 -0.92
C PRO A 72 11.91 0.29 0.52
N TYR A 73 11.00 0.01 1.44
CA TYR A 73 11.25 0.21 2.86
C TYR A 73 12.32 -0.75 3.37
N THR A 74 13.30 -0.21 4.09
CA THR A 74 14.27 -1.03 4.83
C THR A 74 13.61 -1.71 6.03
N ILE A 75 14.25 -2.74 6.58
CA ILE A 75 13.80 -3.40 7.83
C ILE A 75 13.64 -2.37 8.96
N ARG A 76 14.56 -1.40 9.05
CA ARG A 76 14.51 -0.32 10.03
C ARG A 76 13.26 0.55 9.83
N ASP A 77 12.96 0.93 8.59
CA ASP A 77 11.78 1.74 8.27
C ASP A 77 10.50 0.97 8.62
N LYS A 78 10.41 -0.31 8.25
CA LYS A 78 9.27 -1.18 8.58
C LYS A 78 9.05 -1.27 10.10
N LYS A 79 10.10 -1.41 10.90
CA LYS A 79 10.00 -1.39 12.38
C LYS A 79 9.42 -0.07 12.88
N GLN A 80 9.94 1.05 12.39
CA GLN A 80 9.45 2.38 12.78
C GLN A 80 7.98 2.59 12.38
N ILE A 81 7.60 2.13 11.20
CA ILE A 81 6.21 2.20 10.71
C ILE A 81 5.29 1.35 11.58
N VAL A 82 5.70 0.12 11.96
CA VAL A 82 4.89 -0.71 12.87
C VAL A 82 4.72 -0.02 14.20
N LYS A 83 5.81 0.39 14.85
CA LYS A 83 5.77 1.01 16.19
C LYS A 83 5.05 2.37 16.21
N GLY A 84 5.29 3.21 15.19
CA GLY A 84 4.81 4.59 15.17
C GLY A 84 3.42 4.77 14.58
N TYR A 85 2.96 3.84 13.74
CA TYR A 85 1.72 4.03 12.99
C TYR A 85 0.80 2.82 13.02
N ILE A 86 1.28 1.64 12.61
CA ILE A 86 0.42 0.47 12.44
C ILE A 86 -0.09 0.01 13.80
N TRP A 87 0.80 -0.26 14.75
CA TRP A 87 0.44 -0.77 16.08
C TRP A 87 -0.47 0.19 16.85
N PRO A 88 -0.12 1.47 17.04
CA PRO A 88 -0.98 2.43 17.72
C PRO A 88 -2.37 2.58 17.10
N LYS A 89 -2.47 2.50 15.76
CA LYS A 89 -3.75 2.52 15.05
C LYS A 89 -4.60 1.30 15.38
N LEU A 90 -3.99 0.10 15.33
CA LEU A 90 -4.70 -1.17 15.52
C LEU A 90 -5.14 -1.36 16.96
N ILE A 91 -4.28 -1.13 17.96
CA ILE A 91 -4.67 -1.28 19.37
C ILE A 91 -5.82 -0.36 19.75
N LYS A 92 -5.87 0.83 19.18
CA LYS A 92 -7.00 1.76 19.38
C LYS A 92 -8.26 1.29 18.65
N GLU A 93 -8.14 0.80 17.41
CA GLU A 93 -9.25 0.27 16.61
C GLU A 93 -9.91 -0.93 17.31
N TYR A 94 -9.08 -1.81 17.89
CA TYR A 94 -9.53 -3.03 18.57
C TYR A 94 -9.77 -2.86 20.08
N GLN A 95 -9.51 -1.68 20.66
CA GLN A 95 -9.67 -1.37 22.08
C GLN A 95 -8.85 -2.28 23.01
N ILE A 96 -7.59 -2.53 22.60
CA ILE A 96 -6.63 -3.37 23.33
C ILE A 96 -5.37 -2.58 23.70
N GLU A 97 -5.52 -1.33 24.17
CA GLU A 97 -4.42 -0.41 24.45
C GLU A 97 -3.43 -0.92 25.51
N GLN A 98 -3.84 -1.91 26.31
CA GLN A 98 -2.96 -2.57 27.30
C GLN A 98 -1.99 -3.57 26.67
N VAL A 99 -2.14 -3.91 25.37
CA VAL A 99 -1.28 -4.87 24.70
C VAL A 99 -0.12 -4.16 24.01
N ASP A 100 1.12 -4.51 24.39
CA ASP A 100 2.32 -4.01 23.74
C ASP A 100 2.97 -5.08 22.85
N ILE A 101 3.82 -4.64 21.93
CA ILE A 101 4.57 -5.51 21.01
C ILE A 101 6.07 -5.20 21.13
N GLU A 102 6.84 -6.23 21.42
CA GLU A 102 8.29 -6.11 21.54
C GLU A 102 8.99 -6.11 20.18
N GLU A 103 10.22 -5.63 20.16
CA GLU A 103 10.97 -5.41 18.92
C GLU A 103 11.31 -6.73 18.19
N ASP A 104 11.60 -7.76 18.96
CA ASP A 104 11.88 -9.12 18.46
C ASP A 104 10.66 -9.70 17.73
N ALA A 105 9.45 -9.49 18.25
CA ALA A 105 8.22 -9.89 17.58
C ALA A 105 8.01 -9.14 16.28
N ILE A 106 8.29 -7.83 16.25
CA ILE A 106 8.19 -7.04 15.02
C ILE A 106 9.20 -7.53 13.98
N GLU A 107 10.43 -7.88 14.38
CA GLU A 107 11.42 -8.43 13.45
C GLU A 107 10.95 -9.72 12.81
N GLU A 108 10.35 -10.60 13.60
CA GLU A 108 9.84 -11.87 13.11
C GLU A 108 8.63 -11.68 12.17
N LEU A 109 7.72 -10.75 12.50
CA LEU A 109 6.62 -10.38 11.60
C LEU A 109 7.11 -9.81 10.27
N ILE A 110 8.17 -8.99 10.28
CA ILE A 110 8.77 -8.45 9.07
C ILE A 110 9.40 -9.57 8.23
N ALA A 111 10.05 -10.55 8.86
CA ALA A 111 10.64 -11.68 8.17
C ALA A 111 9.60 -12.56 7.45
N LEU A 112 8.36 -12.59 7.94
CA LEU A 112 7.25 -13.30 7.29
C LEU A 112 6.63 -12.52 6.12
N CYS A 113 6.98 -11.23 5.96
CA CYS A 113 6.45 -10.36 4.92
C CYS A 113 7.54 -10.01 3.91
N PRO A 114 7.78 -10.85 2.89
CA PRO A 114 8.81 -10.60 1.88
C PRO A 114 8.51 -9.40 0.99
N GLU A 115 7.29 -8.86 1.02
CA GLU A 115 6.92 -7.67 0.25
C GLU A 115 7.80 -6.46 0.56
N GLU A 116 8.10 -5.68 -0.45
CA GLU A 116 8.84 -4.41 -0.31
C GLU A 116 8.03 -3.35 0.45
N GLY A 117 6.70 -3.40 0.35
CA GLY A 117 5.76 -2.52 1.03
C GLY A 117 5.47 -2.91 2.48
N VAL A 118 4.46 -2.23 3.05
CA VAL A 118 3.99 -2.46 4.43
C VAL A 118 2.53 -2.93 4.50
N ARG A 119 1.88 -3.14 3.35
CA ARG A 119 0.46 -3.52 3.29
C ARG A 119 0.21 -4.90 3.91
N ASP A 120 1.02 -5.89 3.55
CA ASP A 120 0.95 -7.22 4.14
C ASP A 120 1.34 -7.24 5.62
N LEU A 121 2.31 -6.40 5.99
CA LEU A 121 2.72 -6.25 7.38
C LEU A 121 1.57 -5.69 8.24
N GLU A 122 0.84 -4.68 7.76
CA GLU A 122 -0.37 -4.18 8.44
C GLU A 122 -1.44 -5.28 8.55
N ARG A 123 -1.63 -6.07 7.47
CA ARG A 123 -2.59 -7.17 7.46
C ARG A 123 -2.25 -8.26 8.49
N ILE A 124 -0.96 -8.59 8.64
CA ILE A 124 -0.51 -9.56 9.65
C ILE A 124 -0.66 -9.00 11.06
N CYS A 125 -0.29 -7.75 11.31
CA CYS A 125 -0.51 -7.10 12.59
C CYS A 125 -2.00 -7.07 12.98
N ARG A 126 -2.89 -6.84 12.01
CA ARG A 126 -4.35 -6.87 12.21
C ARG A 126 -4.82 -8.27 12.63
N LYS A 127 -4.40 -9.31 11.92
CA LYS A 127 -4.71 -10.70 12.30
C LYS A 127 -4.18 -11.06 13.69
N MET A 128 -3.04 -10.53 14.07
CA MET A 128 -2.50 -10.73 15.42
C MET A 128 -3.40 -10.10 16.49
N CYS A 129 -3.90 -8.87 16.28
CA CYS A 129 -4.86 -8.25 17.18
C CYS A 129 -6.14 -9.10 17.31
N GLU A 130 -6.67 -9.60 16.19
CA GLU A 130 -7.83 -10.49 16.18
C GLU A 130 -7.59 -11.78 16.98
N SER A 131 -6.40 -12.36 16.84
CA SER A 131 -6.00 -13.55 17.60
C SER A 131 -5.88 -13.28 19.10
N VAL A 132 -5.29 -12.16 19.50
CA VAL A 132 -5.20 -11.73 20.92
C VAL A 132 -6.59 -11.62 21.53
N ILE A 133 -7.54 -10.98 20.82
CA ILE A 133 -8.92 -10.85 21.25
C ILE A 133 -9.60 -12.21 21.37
N SER A 134 -9.41 -13.08 20.37
CA SER A 134 -9.97 -14.44 20.38
C SER A 134 -9.48 -15.24 21.59
N LEU A 135 -8.18 -15.22 21.90
CA LEU A 135 -7.60 -15.89 23.04
C LEU A 135 -8.16 -15.35 24.38
N TYR A 136 -8.38 -14.06 24.46
CA TYR A 136 -9.01 -13.47 25.64
C TYR A 136 -10.45 -13.94 25.85
N TYR A 137 -11.29 -13.89 24.82
CA TYR A 137 -12.71 -14.24 24.95
C TYR A 137 -12.98 -15.75 25.01
N VAL A 138 -12.17 -16.58 24.31
CA VAL A 138 -12.39 -18.02 24.22
C VAL A 138 -11.68 -18.77 25.34
N GLU A 139 -10.45 -18.39 25.66
CA GLU A 139 -9.59 -19.11 26.60
C GLU A 139 -9.40 -18.37 27.94
N GLY A 140 -9.83 -17.11 28.04
CA GLY A 140 -9.58 -16.28 29.22
C GLY A 140 -8.13 -15.85 29.40
N ASN A 141 -7.30 -16.03 28.36
CA ASN A 141 -5.88 -15.68 28.40
C ASN A 141 -5.67 -14.18 28.17
N ILE A 142 -5.06 -13.52 29.15
CA ILE A 142 -4.68 -12.11 29.03
C ILE A 142 -3.25 -12.06 28.46
N ILE A 143 -3.09 -11.42 27.31
CA ILE A 143 -1.81 -11.17 26.67
C ILE A 143 -1.53 -9.67 26.79
N GLU A 144 -0.55 -9.31 27.60
CA GLU A 144 -0.11 -7.93 27.76
C GLU A 144 1.08 -7.57 26.86
N ASN A 145 1.94 -8.57 26.59
CA ASN A 145 3.15 -8.39 25.77
C ASN A 145 3.24 -9.46 24.67
N ILE A 146 3.45 -9.00 23.46
CA ILE A 146 3.70 -9.86 22.30
C ILE A 146 5.19 -9.89 22.05
N LYS A 147 5.77 -11.11 22.13
CA LYS A 147 7.19 -11.42 21.95
C LYS A 147 7.35 -12.47 20.85
N ALA A 148 8.56 -12.57 20.27
CA ALA A 148 8.86 -13.61 19.30
C ALA A 148 8.51 -15.01 19.81
N GLU A 149 8.82 -15.32 21.07
CA GLU A 149 8.56 -16.62 21.69
C GLU A 149 7.08 -17.01 21.78
N ASN A 150 6.15 -16.05 21.83
CA ASN A 150 4.72 -16.31 21.94
C ASN A 150 3.94 -16.09 20.64
N LEU A 151 4.58 -15.56 19.60
CA LEU A 151 3.95 -15.28 18.29
C LEU A 151 3.28 -16.53 17.69
N ALA A 152 3.97 -17.65 17.65
CA ALA A 152 3.44 -18.90 17.11
C ALA A 152 2.18 -19.38 17.86
N LYS A 153 2.13 -19.16 19.17
CA LYS A 153 0.95 -19.49 20.00
C LYS A 153 -0.21 -18.55 19.73
N ILE A 154 0.07 -17.25 19.57
CA ILE A 154 -0.95 -16.23 19.32
C ILE A 154 -1.54 -16.39 17.93
N MET A 155 -0.69 -16.53 16.91
CA MET A 155 -1.09 -16.60 15.49
C MET A 155 -1.63 -17.97 15.08
N GLY A 156 -1.28 -19.04 15.83
CA GLY A 156 -1.69 -20.39 15.51
C GLY A 156 -1.14 -20.92 14.17
N PRO A 157 -1.80 -21.95 13.56
CA PRO A 157 -1.32 -22.58 12.32
C PRO A 157 -1.26 -21.65 11.09
N ILE A 158 -1.91 -20.48 11.15
CA ILE A 158 -1.92 -19.49 10.07
C ILE A 158 -0.54 -18.82 9.92
N TYR A 159 0.28 -18.88 10.98
CA TYR A 159 1.61 -18.29 11.03
C TYR A 159 2.62 -18.96 10.06
N TYR A 160 2.41 -20.24 9.76
CA TYR A 160 3.35 -21.06 8.96
C TYR A 160 2.89 -21.27 7.49
N ARG A 161 1.91 -20.55 7.02
CA ARG A 161 1.44 -20.59 5.62
C ARG A 161 1.77 -19.30 4.88
#